data_47c06f1447371c99fa2f0d83bca7874c
#
_entry.id   47c06f1447371c99fa2f0d83bca7874c
#
_cell.length_a   1.000
_cell.length_b   1.000
_cell.length_c   1.000
_cell.angle_alpha   90.00
_cell.angle_beta   90.00
_cell.angle_gamma   90.00
#
_symmetry.space_group_name_H-M   'P 1'
#
loop_
_entity.id
_entity.type
_entity.pdbx_description
1 polymer ?
#
loop_
_entity_poly.entity_id
_entity_poly.type
_entity_poly.pdbx_seq_one_letter_code
_entity_poly.pdbx_strand_id
1 'polypeptide(L)'
;MSKTRIFAKSDPIFKMIFGDPENKTALIGLLREIIDIPEEEYAHIEIIDPNLRVNKSYGKSGILDIKLTTKSGQRINVEIQIRKASDLKQRILFYASKMVAEQLKEGQKYDKIRKVISIMICTDHNLIEDSKEYHNRYFLYDKNTNSIFSDLLEIDILEFKKVPKNDRSDLATWLRFLNTDNKEELDKMAVRNVAFESAVCKYKQLTADERIRMIAENEEKAWKDRQAELDYAMDEGMQKGIQKGRVEGRAEGRYNQKIEIAKKMLLKNKNIEEIIDFTDLTKEVIEKLR
;
A
#
# COMPACT_ATOMS: atom_id res chain seq x y z
N MET A 1 -9.75 23.53 -21.86
CA MET A 1 -8.99 22.71 -20.88
C MET A 1 -9.91 21.58 -20.45
N SER A 2 -9.49 20.31 -20.60
CA SER A 2 -10.23 19.17 -20.09
C SER A 2 -10.28 19.29 -18.56
N LYS A 3 -11.49 19.30 -17.95
CA LYS A 3 -11.64 19.30 -16.49
C LYS A 3 -11.05 18.00 -15.96
N THR A 4 -10.16 18.11 -14.99
CA THR A 4 -9.59 16.94 -14.28
C THR A 4 -10.72 16.11 -13.68
N ARG A 5 -10.72 14.80 -13.93
CA ARG A 5 -11.70 13.87 -13.35
C ARG A 5 -11.37 13.65 -11.88
N ILE A 6 -12.35 13.85 -11.03
CA ILE A 6 -12.23 13.67 -9.58
C ILE A 6 -13.11 12.49 -9.18
N PHE A 7 -12.53 11.50 -8.53
CA PHE A 7 -13.22 10.30 -8.11
C PHE A 7 -13.41 10.27 -6.59
N ALA A 8 -14.42 9.55 -6.11
CA ALA A 8 -14.65 9.36 -4.67
C ALA A 8 -13.49 8.62 -3.97
N LYS A 9 -12.64 7.91 -4.72
CA LYS A 9 -11.41 7.27 -4.23
C LYS A 9 -10.26 8.23 -3.92
N SER A 10 -10.28 9.48 -4.41
CA SER A 10 -9.22 10.42 -4.04
C SER A 10 -9.29 10.72 -2.54
N ASP A 11 -8.11 10.73 -1.90
CA ASP A 11 -7.99 10.77 -0.43
C ASP A 11 -8.85 11.86 0.23
N PRO A 12 -8.82 13.15 -0.19
CA PRO A 12 -9.64 14.17 0.45
C PRO A 12 -11.15 13.94 0.24
N ILE A 13 -11.58 13.46 -0.94
CA ILE A 13 -12.99 13.20 -1.22
C ILE A 13 -13.48 12.00 -0.41
N PHE A 14 -12.69 10.93 -0.34
CA PHE A 14 -13.00 9.74 0.46
C PHE A 14 -13.22 10.11 1.93
N LYS A 15 -12.29 10.87 2.52
CA LYS A 15 -12.38 11.35 3.91
C LYS A 15 -13.60 12.24 4.15
N MET A 16 -13.92 13.14 3.21
CA MET A 16 -15.06 14.02 3.32
C MET A 16 -16.41 13.29 3.17
N ILE A 17 -16.46 12.17 2.44
CA ILE A 17 -17.69 11.37 2.30
C ILE A 17 -17.88 10.43 3.48
N PHE A 18 -16.84 9.67 3.84
CA PHE A 18 -16.92 8.58 4.80
C PHE A 18 -16.41 8.94 6.20
N GLY A 19 -15.62 10.00 6.34
CA GLY A 19 -15.06 10.46 7.61
C GLY A 19 -15.82 11.63 8.25
N ASP A 20 -17.04 11.95 7.79
CA ASP A 20 -17.86 13.03 8.33
C ASP A 20 -18.56 12.58 9.65
N PRO A 21 -18.18 13.13 10.83
CA PRO A 21 -18.80 12.74 12.10
C PRO A 21 -20.30 13.05 12.17
N GLU A 22 -20.76 14.08 11.44
CA GLU A 22 -22.16 14.51 11.42
C GLU A 22 -23.03 13.66 10.48
N ASN A 23 -22.40 12.97 9.51
CA ASN A 23 -23.12 12.12 8.56
C ASN A 23 -22.43 10.77 8.33
N LYS A 24 -22.69 9.83 9.21
CA LYS A 24 -22.11 8.47 9.18
C LYS A 24 -22.86 7.49 8.26
N THR A 25 -23.96 7.92 7.63
CA THR A 25 -24.89 7.04 6.88
C THR A 25 -24.15 6.28 5.76
N ALA A 26 -23.36 7.00 4.97
CA ALA A 26 -22.57 6.38 3.89
C ALA A 26 -21.51 5.40 4.43
N LEU A 27 -20.80 5.79 5.50
CA LEU A 27 -19.79 4.95 6.14
C LEU A 27 -20.40 3.65 6.69
N ILE A 28 -21.49 3.75 7.44
CA ILE A 28 -22.19 2.59 8.00
C ILE A 28 -22.67 1.66 6.89
N GLY A 29 -23.21 2.21 5.78
CA GLY A 29 -23.61 1.42 4.64
C GLY A 29 -22.46 0.67 3.98
N LEU A 30 -21.28 1.28 3.87
CA LEU A 30 -20.08 0.60 3.37
C LEU A 30 -19.59 -0.48 4.35
N LEU A 31 -19.54 -0.18 5.65
CA LEU A 31 -19.04 -1.11 6.66
C LEU A 31 -19.92 -2.37 6.77
N ARG A 32 -21.26 -2.24 6.67
CA ARG A 32 -22.19 -3.39 6.69
C ARG A 32 -21.91 -4.41 5.60
N GLU A 33 -21.34 -3.98 4.47
CA GLU A 33 -21.00 -4.87 3.37
C GLU A 33 -19.62 -5.53 3.52
N ILE A 34 -18.78 -5.00 4.43
CA ILE A 34 -17.40 -5.46 4.59
C ILE A 34 -17.26 -6.34 5.83
N ILE A 35 -17.76 -5.88 6.98
CA ILE A 35 -17.53 -6.51 8.27
C ILE A 35 -18.83 -7.03 8.88
N ASP A 36 -18.69 -8.10 9.67
CA ASP A 36 -19.81 -8.73 10.37
C ASP A 36 -19.73 -8.42 11.86
N ILE A 37 -20.41 -7.34 12.25
CA ILE A 37 -20.56 -6.93 13.66
C ILE A 37 -22.05 -6.76 13.98
N PRO A 38 -22.47 -6.89 15.27
CA PRO A 38 -23.86 -6.69 15.66
C PRO A 38 -24.41 -5.34 15.24
N GLU A 39 -25.69 -5.31 14.86
CA GLU A 39 -26.33 -4.09 14.31
C GLU A 39 -26.28 -2.91 15.30
N GLU A 40 -26.37 -3.18 16.60
CA GLU A 40 -26.24 -2.16 17.65
C GLU A 40 -24.86 -1.50 17.68
N GLU A 41 -23.80 -2.16 17.20
CA GLU A 41 -22.44 -1.58 17.12
C GLU A 41 -22.37 -0.51 16.03
N TYR A 42 -23.05 -0.70 14.89
CA TYR A 42 -23.11 0.30 13.83
C TYR A 42 -23.78 1.60 14.28
N ALA A 43 -24.83 1.49 15.10
CA ALA A 43 -25.55 2.66 15.60
C ALA A 43 -24.70 3.56 16.53
N HIS A 44 -23.65 3.00 17.14
CA HIS A 44 -22.79 3.68 18.10
C HIS A 44 -21.35 3.88 17.61
N ILE A 45 -21.12 3.85 16.30
CA ILE A 45 -19.81 4.15 15.73
C ILE A 45 -19.44 5.60 16.00
N GLU A 46 -18.25 5.79 16.57
CA GLU A 46 -17.61 7.09 16.73
C GLU A 46 -16.41 7.20 15.82
N ILE A 47 -16.36 8.25 15.00
CA ILE A 47 -15.20 8.58 14.18
C ILE A 47 -14.20 9.28 15.08
N ILE A 48 -13.05 8.66 15.28
CA ILE A 48 -11.93 9.27 16.00
C ILE A 48 -11.24 10.22 15.02
N ASP A 49 -11.09 11.49 15.39
CA ASP A 49 -10.51 12.56 14.56
C ASP A 49 -9.38 12.06 13.64
N PRO A 50 -9.55 12.13 12.30
CA PRO A 50 -8.53 11.76 11.34
C PRO A 50 -7.26 12.63 11.46
N ASN A 51 -7.34 13.79 12.13
CA ASN A 51 -6.20 14.66 12.45
C ASN A 51 -5.38 14.13 13.64
N LEU A 52 -5.16 12.82 13.73
CA LEU A 52 -4.16 12.32 14.67
C LEU A 52 -2.88 13.08 14.45
N ARG A 53 -2.60 13.98 15.40
CA ARG A 53 -1.39 14.80 15.45
C ARG A 53 -0.22 13.92 15.09
N VAL A 54 0.37 14.18 13.94
CA VAL A 54 1.62 13.57 13.51
C VAL A 54 2.58 13.73 14.68
N ASN A 55 2.80 12.66 15.41
CA ASN A 55 3.87 12.64 16.39
C ASN A 55 5.16 12.68 15.56
N LYS A 56 5.74 13.87 15.41
CA LYS A 56 6.89 14.19 14.57
C LYS A 56 8.15 13.38 14.89
N SER A 57 8.10 12.53 15.93
CA SER A 57 9.26 11.78 16.42
C SER A 57 9.59 10.48 15.65
N TYR A 58 8.72 10.02 14.74
CA TYR A 58 9.01 8.84 13.93
C TYR A 58 8.70 9.10 12.46
N GLY A 59 9.42 9.92 11.79
CA GLY A 59 9.50 10.27 10.35
C GLY A 59 8.72 9.52 9.26
N LYS A 60 7.71 8.72 9.59
CA LYS A 60 6.81 8.02 8.67
C LYS A 60 5.38 8.48 8.98
N SER A 61 4.93 9.48 8.25
CA SER A 61 3.54 9.92 8.25
C SER A 61 2.67 8.90 7.51
N GLY A 62 2.20 7.89 8.22
CA GLY A 62 1.09 7.07 7.79
C GLY A 62 -0.18 7.68 8.35
N ILE A 63 -0.86 8.53 7.61
CA ILE A 63 -2.20 9.01 7.97
C ILE A 63 -3.12 7.84 7.65
N LEU A 64 -3.70 7.23 8.68
CA LEU A 64 -4.80 6.29 8.53
C LEU A 64 -6.03 7.11 8.11
N ASP A 65 -6.75 6.66 7.07
CA ASP A 65 -7.77 7.48 6.44
C ASP A 65 -8.97 7.74 7.36
N ILE A 66 -9.57 6.69 7.94
CA ILE A 66 -10.71 6.81 8.86
C ILE A 66 -10.54 5.83 10.01
N LYS A 67 -10.48 6.33 11.25
CA LYS A 67 -10.46 5.52 12.46
C LYS A 67 -11.79 5.59 13.18
N LEU A 68 -12.26 4.45 13.64
CA LEU A 68 -13.55 4.28 14.28
C LEU A 68 -13.41 3.51 15.59
N THR A 69 -14.35 3.77 16.50
CA THR A 69 -14.56 2.96 17.69
C THR A 69 -16.03 2.60 17.77
N THR A 70 -16.35 1.36 18.11
CA THR A 70 -17.72 0.91 18.36
C THR A 70 -18.07 1.00 19.85
N LYS A 71 -19.34 0.76 20.21
CA LYS A 71 -19.82 0.77 21.60
C LYS A 71 -19.08 -0.22 22.50
N SER A 72 -18.77 -1.40 21.99
CA SER A 72 -18.01 -2.42 22.71
C SER A 72 -16.51 -2.13 22.79
N GLY A 73 -16.05 -1.04 22.18
CA GLY A 73 -14.65 -0.62 22.14
C GLY A 73 -13.81 -1.27 21.06
N GLN A 74 -14.42 -1.96 20.09
CA GLN A 74 -13.70 -2.46 18.91
C GLN A 74 -13.15 -1.28 18.12
N ARG A 75 -11.97 -1.44 17.56
CA ARG A 75 -11.30 -0.41 16.75
C ARG A 75 -11.29 -0.80 15.29
N ILE A 76 -11.79 0.06 14.44
CA ILE A 76 -11.85 -0.15 13.00
C ILE A 76 -11.04 0.93 12.32
N ASN A 77 -10.22 0.53 11.35
CA ASN A 77 -9.51 1.43 10.47
C ASN A 77 -9.92 1.17 9.03
N VAL A 78 -10.26 2.21 8.29
CA VAL A 78 -10.56 2.13 6.86
C VAL A 78 -9.55 2.98 6.11
N GLU A 79 -8.80 2.35 5.22
CA GLU A 79 -7.82 2.99 4.35
C GLU A 79 -8.15 2.74 2.88
N ILE A 80 -7.93 3.76 2.05
CA ILE A 80 -8.01 3.62 0.60
C ILE A 80 -6.61 3.77 0.00
N GLN A 81 -6.25 2.82 -0.86
CA GLN A 81 -4.94 2.80 -1.53
C GLN A 81 -5.13 2.76 -3.03
N ILE A 82 -4.81 3.87 -3.69
CA ILE A 82 -4.96 3.99 -5.14
C ILE A 82 -3.81 3.28 -5.86
N ARG A 83 -2.60 3.33 -5.28
CA ARG A 83 -1.35 2.95 -5.97
C ARG A 83 -0.64 1.80 -5.29
N LYS A 84 0.06 0.98 -6.10
CA LYS A 84 0.85 -0.13 -5.58
C LYS A 84 2.05 0.40 -4.78
N ALA A 85 2.24 -0.14 -3.57
CA ALA A 85 3.42 0.07 -2.75
C ALA A 85 4.01 -1.29 -2.39
N SER A 86 5.32 -1.44 -2.47
CA SER A 86 6.01 -2.72 -2.25
C SER A 86 5.92 -3.21 -0.80
N ASP A 87 5.73 -2.29 0.15
CA ASP A 87 5.66 -2.53 1.58
C ASP A 87 4.23 -2.49 2.16
N LEU A 88 3.21 -2.49 1.29
CA LEU A 88 1.82 -2.28 1.73
C LEU A 88 1.34 -3.36 2.71
N LYS A 89 1.66 -4.63 2.48
CA LYS A 89 1.30 -5.73 3.39
C LYS A 89 1.92 -5.53 4.78
N GLN A 90 3.20 -5.15 4.83
CA GLN A 90 3.91 -4.87 6.07
C GLN A 90 3.33 -3.66 6.81
N ARG A 91 2.96 -2.61 6.06
CA ARG A 91 2.30 -1.42 6.61
C ARG A 91 0.95 -1.74 7.25
N ILE A 92 0.10 -2.47 6.55
CA ILE A 92 -1.22 -2.91 7.06
C ILE A 92 -1.02 -3.66 8.38
N LEU A 93 -0.15 -4.67 8.40
CA LEU A 93 0.11 -5.47 9.60
C LEU A 93 0.69 -4.62 10.74
N PHE A 94 1.63 -3.72 10.43
CA PHE A 94 2.24 -2.83 11.43
C PHE A 94 1.20 -1.93 12.10
N TYR A 95 0.35 -1.23 11.32
CA TYR A 95 -0.65 -0.32 11.89
C TYR A 95 -1.77 -1.07 12.61
N ALA A 96 -2.21 -2.21 12.11
CA ALA A 96 -3.19 -3.06 12.78
C ALA A 96 -2.64 -3.57 14.13
N SER A 97 -1.40 -4.06 14.17
CA SER A 97 -0.72 -4.47 15.42
C SER A 97 -0.53 -3.31 16.39
N LYS A 98 -0.19 -2.12 15.89
CA LYS A 98 -0.08 -0.91 16.70
C LYS A 98 -1.42 -0.54 17.34
N MET A 99 -2.54 -0.64 16.61
CA MET A 99 -3.88 -0.42 17.14
C MET A 99 -4.24 -1.42 18.25
N VAL A 100 -3.75 -2.66 18.20
CA VAL A 100 -3.89 -3.65 19.29
C VAL A 100 -3.05 -3.22 20.49
N ALA A 101 -1.77 -2.92 20.29
CA ALA A 101 -0.83 -2.59 21.36
C ALA A 101 -1.19 -1.30 22.12
N GLU A 102 -1.71 -0.28 21.41
CA GLU A 102 -2.11 1.01 21.98
C GLU A 102 -3.36 0.94 22.88
N GLN A 103 -4.02 -0.23 22.98
CA GLN A 103 -5.20 -0.38 23.84
C GLN A 103 -4.86 -0.51 25.31
N LEU A 104 -3.67 -0.98 25.64
CA LEU A 104 -3.25 -1.20 27.02
C LEU A 104 -2.19 -0.18 27.44
N LYS A 105 -2.34 0.28 28.69
CA LYS A 105 -1.29 0.98 29.42
C LYS A 105 -0.60 0.02 30.37
N GLU A 106 0.57 0.41 30.85
CA GLU A 106 1.33 -0.35 31.84
C GLU A 106 0.44 -0.73 33.06
N GLY A 107 0.52 -1.99 33.47
CA GLY A 107 -0.28 -2.55 34.58
C GLY A 107 -1.71 -2.94 34.26
N GLN A 108 -2.19 -2.73 33.02
CA GLN A 108 -3.54 -3.17 32.62
C GLN A 108 -3.57 -4.65 32.22
N LYS A 109 -4.70 -5.32 32.46
CA LYS A 109 -4.91 -6.73 32.10
C LYS A 109 -5.18 -6.88 30.60
N TYR A 110 -4.69 -7.98 30.02
CA TYR A 110 -4.84 -8.30 28.59
C TYR A 110 -6.29 -8.58 28.16
N ASP A 111 -7.19 -8.97 29.08
CA ASP A 111 -8.62 -9.18 28.84
C ASP A 111 -9.38 -7.92 28.41
N LYS A 112 -8.76 -6.75 28.56
CA LYS A 112 -9.31 -5.46 28.09
C LYS A 112 -9.08 -5.18 26.62
N ILE A 113 -8.24 -5.97 25.93
CA ILE A 113 -8.03 -5.80 24.50
C ILE A 113 -9.33 -6.11 23.76
N ARG A 114 -9.73 -5.22 22.89
CA ARG A 114 -10.89 -5.34 22.00
C ARG A 114 -10.42 -5.59 20.58
N LYS A 115 -11.27 -6.20 19.78
CA LYS A 115 -11.03 -6.53 18.38
C LYS A 115 -10.58 -5.30 17.59
N VAL A 116 -9.59 -5.51 16.74
CA VAL A 116 -9.12 -4.52 15.75
C VAL A 116 -9.43 -5.06 14.36
N ILE A 117 -10.11 -4.25 13.56
CA ILE A 117 -10.43 -4.55 12.15
C ILE A 117 -9.73 -3.52 11.28
N SER A 118 -8.84 -3.98 10.41
CA SER A 118 -8.14 -3.13 9.45
C SER A 118 -8.67 -3.40 8.05
N ILE A 119 -9.33 -2.41 7.46
CA ILE A 119 -9.93 -2.49 6.12
C ILE A 119 -9.04 -1.71 5.16
N MET A 120 -8.55 -2.39 4.12
CA MET A 120 -7.77 -1.80 3.04
C MET A 120 -8.51 -1.92 1.71
N ILE A 121 -8.81 -0.80 1.07
CA ILE A 121 -9.47 -0.75 -0.24
C ILE A 121 -8.44 -0.41 -1.31
N CYS A 122 -8.08 -1.38 -2.15
CA CYS A 122 -7.17 -1.21 -3.29
C CYS A 122 -7.98 -0.93 -4.56
N THR A 123 -7.80 0.24 -5.18
CA THR A 123 -8.62 0.64 -6.34
C THR A 123 -7.96 0.35 -7.68
N ASP A 124 -6.68 0.71 -7.85
CA ASP A 124 -6.01 0.67 -9.16
C ASP A 124 -4.92 -0.42 -9.25
N HIS A 125 -4.81 -1.27 -8.24
CA HIS A 125 -3.86 -2.39 -8.23
C HIS A 125 -4.42 -3.58 -7.46
N ASN A 126 -3.79 -4.75 -7.65
CA ASN A 126 -4.05 -5.94 -6.84
C ASN A 126 -2.91 -6.12 -5.84
N LEU A 127 -3.26 -6.40 -4.59
CA LEU A 127 -2.35 -6.68 -3.48
C LEU A 127 -2.18 -8.18 -3.23
N ILE A 128 -3.27 -8.96 -3.40
CA ILE A 128 -3.31 -10.40 -3.19
C ILE A 128 -3.27 -11.09 -4.56
N GLU A 129 -2.13 -11.65 -4.92
CA GLU A 129 -1.93 -12.25 -6.26
C GLU A 129 -2.55 -13.65 -6.35
N ASP A 130 -2.53 -14.44 -5.25
CA ASP A 130 -2.97 -15.82 -5.22
C ASP A 130 -4.48 -16.02 -5.01
N SER A 131 -5.26 -14.95 -4.88
CA SER A 131 -6.71 -14.99 -4.74
C SER A 131 -7.40 -14.32 -5.91
N LYS A 132 -8.50 -14.93 -6.38
CA LYS A 132 -9.42 -14.32 -7.38
C LYS A 132 -10.52 -13.50 -6.74
N GLU A 133 -10.72 -13.66 -5.44
CA GLU A 133 -11.75 -12.94 -4.68
C GLU A 133 -11.39 -11.47 -4.56
N TYR A 134 -12.37 -10.60 -4.71
CA TYR A 134 -12.18 -9.16 -4.53
C TYR A 134 -12.31 -8.70 -3.09
N HIS A 135 -12.76 -9.58 -2.18
CA HIS A 135 -12.78 -9.37 -0.74
C HIS A 135 -12.11 -10.56 -0.06
N ASN A 136 -10.94 -10.34 0.54
CA ASN A 136 -10.18 -11.34 1.26
C ASN A 136 -10.13 -10.96 2.74
N ARG A 137 -10.48 -11.90 3.64
CA ARG A 137 -10.47 -11.76 5.09
C ARG A 137 -9.36 -12.58 5.71
N TYR A 138 -8.59 -11.97 6.59
CA TYR A 138 -7.48 -12.59 7.28
C TYR A 138 -7.66 -12.54 8.79
N PHE A 139 -7.44 -13.70 9.42
CA PHE A 139 -7.42 -13.91 10.87
C PHE A 139 -6.18 -14.69 11.25
N LEU A 140 -5.93 -14.83 12.56
CA LEU A 140 -4.86 -15.71 13.05
C LEU A 140 -5.36 -17.15 13.13
N TYR A 141 -4.82 -18.02 12.28
CA TYR A 141 -5.18 -19.43 12.17
C TYR A 141 -4.03 -20.35 12.58
N ASP A 142 -4.38 -21.50 13.15
CA ASP A 142 -3.48 -22.65 13.20
C ASP A 142 -3.34 -23.28 11.81
N LYS A 143 -2.10 -23.38 11.33
CA LYS A 143 -1.80 -23.86 9.97
C LYS A 143 -2.19 -25.34 9.75
N ASN A 144 -2.17 -26.16 10.80
CA ASN A 144 -2.40 -27.60 10.69
C ASN A 144 -3.87 -27.95 10.81
N THR A 145 -4.59 -27.28 11.70
CA THR A 145 -6.00 -27.56 12.02
C THR A 145 -6.99 -26.64 11.34
N ASN A 146 -6.51 -25.53 10.72
CA ASN A 146 -7.34 -24.43 10.21
C ASN A 146 -8.29 -23.84 11.26
N SER A 147 -8.01 -24.03 12.56
CA SER A 147 -8.78 -23.40 13.62
C SER A 147 -8.32 -21.96 13.87
N ILE A 148 -9.27 -21.10 14.21
CA ILE A 148 -8.97 -19.70 14.56
C ILE A 148 -8.26 -19.71 15.93
N PHE A 149 -7.03 -19.18 15.98
CA PHE A 149 -6.31 -18.94 17.23
C PHE A 149 -6.88 -17.73 17.97
N SER A 150 -7.18 -16.66 17.25
CA SER A 150 -7.75 -15.44 17.80
C SER A 150 -8.42 -14.62 16.70
N ASP A 151 -9.57 -14.02 17.04
CA ASP A 151 -10.32 -13.08 16.21
C ASP A 151 -10.08 -11.60 16.61
N LEU A 152 -9.15 -11.36 17.56
CA LEU A 152 -8.80 -10.02 18.02
C LEU A 152 -8.19 -9.13 16.93
N LEU A 153 -7.65 -9.72 15.89
CA LEU A 153 -7.12 -9.01 14.72
C LEU A 153 -7.75 -9.57 13.46
N GLU A 154 -8.47 -8.70 12.74
CA GLU A 154 -9.04 -8.98 11.43
C GLU A 154 -8.47 -7.99 10.42
N ILE A 155 -8.10 -8.48 9.23
CA ILE A 155 -7.64 -7.66 8.12
C ILE A 155 -8.50 -7.98 6.90
N ASP A 156 -9.20 -6.98 6.39
CA ASP A 156 -10.02 -7.05 5.20
C ASP A 156 -9.32 -6.34 4.03
N ILE A 157 -9.10 -7.06 2.95
CA ILE A 157 -8.51 -6.52 1.72
C ILE A 157 -9.56 -6.55 0.62
N LEU A 158 -9.92 -5.37 0.12
CA LEU A 158 -10.87 -5.22 -0.99
C LEU A 158 -10.12 -4.74 -2.24
N GLU A 159 -10.36 -5.40 -3.39
CA GLU A 159 -9.61 -5.15 -4.62
C GLU A 159 -10.55 -4.90 -5.80
N PHE A 160 -10.75 -3.62 -6.13
CA PHE A 160 -11.70 -3.21 -7.17
C PHE A 160 -11.46 -3.89 -8.53
N LYS A 161 -10.20 -4.08 -8.93
CA LYS A 161 -9.88 -4.71 -10.23
C LYS A 161 -10.35 -6.15 -10.37
N LYS A 162 -10.66 -6.81 -9.27
CA LYS A 162 -11.18 -8.19 -9.25
C LYS A 162 -12.70 -8.26 -9.23
N VAL A 163 -13.39 -7.13 -9.07
CA VAL A 163 -14.87 -7.09 -9.03
C VAL A 163 -15.43 -7.54 -10.38
N PRO A 164 -16.23 -8.63 -10.43
CA PRO A 164 -16.83 -9.10 -11.66
C PRO A 164 -17.79 -8.04 -12.26
N LYS A 165 -17.79 -7.88 -13.59
CA LYS A 165 -18.63 -6.86 -14.25
C LYS A 165 -20.12 -7.07 -14.04
N ASN A 166 -20.55 -8.31 -13.85
CA ASN A 166 -21.93 -8.73 -13.65
C ASN A 166 -22.35 -8.83 -12.17
N ASP A 167 -21.43 -8.64 -11.21
CA ASP A 167 -21.75 -8.60 -9.80
C ASP A 167 -22.61 -7.36 -9.50
N ARG A 168 -23.78 -7.58 -8.86
CA ARG A 168 -24.76 -6.54 -8.51
C ARG A 168 -24.91 -6.38 -6.99
N SER A 169 -24.03 -7.01 -6.21
CA SER A 169 -24.02 -6.86 -4.75
C SER A 169 -23.79 -5.41 -4.36
N ASP A 170 -24.17 -5.07 -3.15
CA ASP A 170 -23.97 -3.72 -2.63
C ASP A 170 -22.46 -3.46 -2.40
N LEU A 171 -21.69 -4.48 -1.97
CA LEU A 171 -20.24 -4.35 -1.86
C LEU A 171 -19.57 -4.01 -3.21
N ALA A 172 -19.91 -4.74 -4.28
CA ALA A 172 -19.40 -4.44 -5.62
C ALA A 172 -19.85 -3.05 -6.11
N THR A 173 -21.04 -2.61 -5.72
CA THR A 173 -21.56 -1.28 -6.05
C THR A 173 -20.79 -0.19 -5.30
N TRP A 174 -20.42 -0.37 -4.02
CA TRP A 174 -19.56 0.54 -3.28
C TRP A 174 -18.18 0.68 -3.92
N LEU A 175 -17.56 -0.42 -4.34
CA LEU A 175 -16.27 -0.37 -5.02
C LEU A 175 -16.35 0.34 -6.37
N ARG A 176 -17.47 0.21 -7.11
CA ARG A 176 -17.70 0.98 -8.33
C ARG A 176 -17.95 2.46 -8.04
N PHE A 177 -18.70 2.80 -6.99
CA PHE A 177 -18.91 4.18 -6.57
C PHE A 177 -17.58 4.92 -6.36
N LEU A 178 -16.61 4.28 -5.74
CA LEU A 178 -15.28 4.86 -5.53
C LEU A 178 -14.53 5.15 -6.85
N ASN A 179 -14.89 4.43 -7.93
CA ASN A 179 -14.13 4.45 -9.18
C ASN A 179 -14.91 5.05 -10.38
N THR A 180 -16.11 5.58 -10.18
CA THR A 180 -16.90 6.23 -11.23
C THR A 180 -17.08 7.73 -10.98
N ASP A 181 -17.13 8.50 -12.08
CA ASP A 181 -17.57 9.89 -12.14
C ASP A 181 -18.77 10.04 -13.09
N ASN A 182 -19.30 8.91 -13.58
CA ASN A 182 -20.42 8.88 -14.51
C ASN A 182 -21.73 9.21 -13.78
N LYS A 183 -22.38 10.31 -14.21
CA LYS A 183 -23.58 10.83 -13.56
C LYS A 183 -24.73 9.81 -13.56
N GLU A 184 -24.94 9.10 -14.68
CA GLU A 184 -26.05 8.12 -14.80
C GLU A 184 -25.84 6.90 -13.89
N GLU A 185 -24.57 6.45 -13.74
CA GLU A 185 -24.21 5.37 -12.81
C GLU A 185 -24.45 5.82 -11.37
N LEU A 186 -24.01 7.01 -11.01
CA LEU A 186 -24.21 7.59 -9.69
C LEU A 186 -25.69 7.75 -9.34
N ASP A 187 -26.51 8.23 -10.30
CA ASP A 187 -27.95 8.36 -10.10
C ASP A 187 -28.61 6.99 -9.88
N LYS A 188 -28.21 5.95 -10.60
CA LYS A 188 -28.68 4.58 -10.38
C LYS A 188 -28.24 4.00 -9.03
N MET A 189 -27.07 4.35 -8.55
CA MET A 189 -26.60 3.93 -7.22
C MET A 189 -27.42 4.63 -6.12
N ALA A 190 -27.66 5.93 -6.23
CA ALA A 190 -28.37 6.72 -5.23
C ALA A 190 -29.77 6.18 -4.88
N VAL A 191 -30.48 5.59 -5.85
CA VAL A 191 -31.82 5.04 -5.63
C VAL A 191 -31.86 3.65 -4.99
N ARG A 192 -30.70 3.02 -4.71
CA ARG A 192 -30.65 1.68 -4.13
C ARG A 192 -31.05 1.66 -2.64
N ASN A 193 -30.48 2.55 -1.87
CA ASN A 193 -30.78 2.73 -0.45
C ASN A 193 -30.23 4.07 0.06
N VAL A 194 -30.61 4.43 1.29
CA VAL A 194 -30.27 5.72 1.93
C VAL A 194 -28.75 5.93 2.05
N ALA A 195 -27.97 4.87 2.22
CA ALA A 195 -26.53 4.99 2.34
C ALA A 195 -25.87 5.40 1.01
N PHE A 196 -26.29 4.80 -0.11
CA PHE A 196 -25.83 5.23 -1.43
C PHE A 196 -26.33 6.63 -1.77
N GLU A 197 -27.58 6.95 -1.45
CA GLU A 197 -28.12 8.31 -1.64
C GLU A 197 -27.26 9.35 -0.92
N SER A 198 -26.96 9.11 0.36
CA SER A 198 -26.09 9.99 1.18
C SER A 198 -24.71 10.17 0.56
N ALA A 199 -24.05 9.06 0.15
CA ALA A 199 -22.72 9.10 -0.45
C ALA A 199 -22.70 9.86 -1.78
N VAL A 200 -23.65 9.59 -2.67
CA VAL A 200 -23.73 10.22 -3.98
C VAL A 200 -24.09 11.72 -3.85
N CYS A 201 -25.00 12.07 -2.95
CA CYS A 201 -25.33 13.47 -2.67
C CYS A 201 -24.10 14.24 -2.20
N LYS A 202 -23.37 13.71 -1.21
CA LYS A 202 -22.16 14.32 -0.68
C LYS A 202 -21.07 14.44 -1.77
N TYR A 203 -20.84 13.38 -2.55
CA TYR A 203 -19.90 13.41 -3.67
C TYR A 203 -20.22 14.51 -4.68
N LYS A 204 -21.49 14.64 -5.09
CA LYS A 204 -21.93 15.70 -6.02
C LYS A 204 -21.72 17.09 -5.45
N GLN A 205 -22.01 17.30 -4.16
CA GLN A 205 -21.75 18.58 -3.47
C GLN A 205 -20.27 18.92 -3.47
N LEU A 206 -19.40 17.96 -3.08
CA LEU A 206 -17.96 18.15 -3.01
C LEU A 206 -17.35 18.44 -4.39
N THR A 207 -17.76 17.71 -5.42
CA THR A 207 -17.25 17.90 -6.79
C THR A 207 -17.79 19.14 -7.49
N ALA A 208 -18.87 19.75 -6.97
CA ALA A 208 -19.36 21.05 -7.43
C ALA A 208 -18.60 22.23 -6.79
N ASP A 209 -17.97 22.02 -5.61
CA ASP A 209 -17.18 23.04 -4.92
C ASP A 209 -15.79 23.19 -5.57
N GLU A 210 -15.50 24.40 -6.07
CA GLU A 210 -14.25 24.69 -6.76
C GLU A 210 -13.03 24.59 -5.84
N ARG A 211 -13.16 24.91 -4.55
CA ARG A 211 -12.06 24.80 -3.57
C ARG A 211 -11.69 23.34 -3.35
N ILE A 212 -12.68 22.47 -3.18
CA ILE A 212 -12.47 21.03 -3.02
C ILE A 212 -11.80 20.44 -4.27
N ARG A 213 -12.24 20.86 -5.43
CA ARG A 213 -11.61 20.47 -6.70
C ARG A 213 -10.16 20.86 -6.76
N MET A 214 -9.81 22.09 -6.39
CA MET A 214 -8.42 22.55 -6.34
C MET A 214 -7.57 21.74 -5.35
N ILE A 215 -8.12 21.36 -4.20
CA ILE A 215 -7.40 20.49 -3.23
C ILE A 215 -7.08 19.15 -3.88
N ALA A 216 -8.06 18.46 -4.47
CA ALA A 216 -7.87 17.17 -5.11
C ALA A 216 -6.88 17.23 -6.30
N GLU A 217 -6.95 18.30 -7.11
CA GLU A 217 -6.04 18.54 -8.23
C GLU A 217 -4.61 18.80 -7.75
N ASN A 218 -4.43 19.57 -6.68
CA ASN A 218 -3.12 19.85 -6.10
C ASN A 218 -2.47 18.59 -5.50
N GLU A 219 -3.23 17.74 -4.84
CA GLU A 219 -2.72 16.46 -4.31
C GLU A 219 -2.28 15.52 -5.44
N GLU A 220 -3.08 15.42 -6.50
CA GLU A 220 -2.71 14.61 -7.67
C GLU A 220 -1.44 15.16 -8.35
N LYS A 221 -1.32 16.48 -8.47
CA LYS A 221 -0.13 17.13 -9.02
C LYS A 221 1.10 16.87 -8.15
N ALA A 222 1.03 17.13 -6.85
CA ALA A 222 2.13 16.91 -5.92
C ALA A 222 2.63 15.47 -5.94
N TRP A 223 1.69 14.52 -6.12
CA TRP A 223 2.08 13.12 -6.28
C TRP A 223 2.80 12.86 -7.60
N LYS A 224 2.29 13.38 -8.73
CA LYS A 224 2.94 13.22 -10.05
C LYS A 224 4.35 13.79 -10.04
N ASP A 225 4.53 14.94 -9.41
CA ASP A 225 5.83 15.58 -9.28
C ASP A 225 6.80 14.69 -8.48
N ARG A 226 6.33 14.15 -7.33
CA ARG A 226 7.13 13.21 -6.51
C ARG A 226 7.46 11.92 -7.26
N GLN A 227 6.54 11.38 -8.06
CA GLN A 227 6.80 10.19 -8.86
C GLN A 227 7.87 10.45 -9.93
N ALA A 228 7.78 11.60 -10.61
CA ALA A 228 8.79 12.02 -11.59
C ALA A 228 10.19 12.18 -10.96
N GLU A 229 10.28 12.72 -9.73
CA GLU A 229 11.54 12.81 -8.99
C GLU A 229 12.11 11.41 -8.66
N LEU A 230 11.26 10.48 -8.24
CA LEU A 230 11.69 9.10 -7.93
C LEU A 230 12.13 8.35 -9.19
N ASP A 231 11.40 8.48 -10.28
CA ASP A 231 11.74 7.86 -11.56
C ASP A 231 13.08 8.40 -12.08
N TYR A 232 13.28 9.72 -11.99
CA TYR A 232 14.57 10.35 -12.33
C TYR A 232 15.74 9.83 -11.48
N ALA A 233 15.54 9.75 -10.15
CA ALA A 233 16.58 9.24 -9.24
C ALA A 233 16.90 7.75 -9.50
N MET A 234 15.89 6.96 -9.85
CA MET A 234 16.06 5.56 -10.21
C MET A 234 16.83 5.39 -11.52
N ASP A 235 16.50 6.18 -12.55
CA ASP A 235 17.20 6.16 -13.84
C ASP A 235 18.65 6.60 -13.68
N GLU A 236 18.91 7.66 -12.90
CA GLU A 236 20.27 8.12 -12.60
C GLU A 236 21.07 7.05 -11.86
N GLY A 237 20.46 6.41 -10.86
CA GLY A 237 21.07 5.28 -10.12
C GLY A 237 21.38 4.09 -11.02
N MET A 238 20.47 3.73 -11.91
CA MET A 238 20.65 2.66 -12.88
C MET A 238 21.80 2.97 -13.86
N GLN A 239 21.86 4.17 -14.40
CA GLN A 239 22.95 4.59 -15.30
C GLN A 239 24.31 4.55 -14.60
N LYS A 240 24.40 5.08 -13.37
CA LYS A 240 25.62 4.98 -12.55
C LYS A 240 26.03 3.54 -12.27
N GLY A 241 25.07 2.68 -11.95
CA GLY A 241 25.30 1.24 -11.74
C GLY A 241 25.83 0.54 -12.99
N ILE A 242 25.23 0.78 -14.14
CA ILE A 242 25.68 0.22 -15.44
C ILE A 242 27.10 0.70 -15.77
N GLN A 243 27.36 1.99 -15.60
CA GLN A 243 28.69 2.55 -15.86
C GLN A 243 29.77 1.94 -14.94
N LYS A 244 29.46 1.83 -13.64
CA LYS A 244 30.36 1.21 -12.66
C LYS A 244 30.62 -0.25 -13.00
N GLY A 245 29.57 -1.05 -13.22
CA GLY A 245 29.68 -2.45 -13.60
C GLY A 245 30.48 -2.67 -14.90
N ARG A 246 30.33 -1.76 -15.89
CA ARG A 246 31.12 -1.82 -17.13
C ARG A 246 32.62 -1.55 -16.90
N VAL A 247 32.94 -0.62 -16.00
CA VAL A 247 34.36 -0.31 -15.66
C VAL A 247 34.97 -1.48 -14.88
N GLU A 248 34.27 -1.97 -13.87
CA GLU A 248 34.70 -3.11 -13.06
C GLU A 248 34.84 -4.39 -13.91
N GLY A 249 33.86 -4.73 -14.74
CA GLY A 249 33.91 -5.90 -15.61
C GLY A 249 35.03 -5.83 -16.65
N ARG A 250 35.34 -4.63 -17.19
CA ARG A 250 36.51 -4.46 -18.09
C ARG A 250 37.83 -4.62 -17.35
N ALA A 251 37.92 -4.15 -16.10
CA ALA A 251 39.13 -4.32 -15.29
C ALA A 251 39.36 -5.79 -14.93
N GLU A 252 38.30 -6.48 -14.50
CA GLU A 252 38.32 -7.91 -14.19
C GLU A 252 38.64 -8.77 -15.43
N GLY A 253 38.01 -8.47 -16.56
CA GLY A 253 38.29 -9.16 -17.83
C GLY A 253 39.75 -9.02 -18.26
N ARG A 254 40.34 -7.82 -18.15
CA ARG A 254 41.76 -7.60 -18.41
C ARG A 254 42.65 -8.37 -17.44
N TYR A 255 42.32 -8.39 -16.16
CA TYR A 255 43.05 -9.14 -15.16
C TYR A 255 43.01 -10.67 -15.44
N ASN A 256 41.84 -11.20 -15.71
CA ASN A 256 41.67 -12.61 -16.05
C ASN A 256 42.44 -13.00 -17.34
N GLN A 257 42.46 -12.11 -18.34
CA GLN A 257 43.26 -12.32 -19.55
C GLN A 257 44.75 -12.38 -19.22
N LYS A 258 45.27 -11.52 -18.35
CA LYS A 258 46.67 -11.55 -17.88
C LYS A 258 46.99 -12.88 -17.16
N ILE A 259 46.07 -13.35 -16.31
CA ILE A 259 46.19 -14.66 -15.65
C ILE A 259 46.28 -15.82 -16.69
N GLU A 260 45.43 -15.82 -17.69
CA GLU A 260 45.45 -16.86 -18.73
C GLU A 260 46.73 -16.82 -19.57
N ILE A 261 47.26 -15.63 -19.86
CA ILE A 261 48.55 -15.48 -20.52
C ILE A 261 49.69 -16.04 -19.64
N ALA A 262 49.69 -15.66 -18.34
CA ALA A 262 50.70 -16.14 -17.39
C ALA A 262 50.71 -17.67 -17.28
N LYS A 263 49.54 -18.32 -17.19
CA LYS A 263 49.39 -19.78 -17.20
C LYS A 263 49.99 -20.42 -18.45
N LYS A 264 49.69 -19.86 -19.64
CA LYS A 264 50.25 -20.35 -20.92
C LYS A 264 51.77 -20.21 -20.99
N MET A 265 52.33 -19.14 -20.43
CA MET A 265 53.78 -18.93 -20.39
C MET A 265 54.47 -19.88 -19.39
N LEU A 266 53.86 -20.15 -18.23
CA LEU A 266 54.33 -21.17 -17.28
C LEU A 266 54.40 -22.58 -17.91
N LEU A 267 53.34 -22.98 -18.66
CA LEU A 267 53.31 -24.24 -19.38
C LEU A 267 54.42 -24.36 -20.45
N LYS A 268 54.91 -23.23 -20.94
CA LYS A 268 56.02 -23.16 -21.90
C LYS A 268 57.39 -23.01 -21.22
N ASN A 269 57.47 -23.19 -19.89
CA ASN A 269 58.66 -23.09 -19.09
C ASN A 269 59.41 -21.72 -19.18
N LYS A 270 58.63 -20.64 -19.38
CA LYS A 270 59.15 -19.27 -19.36
C LYS A 270 59.56 -18.89 -17.91
N ASN A 271 60.57 -18.05 -17.77
CA ASN A 271 61.01 -17.60 -16.44
C ASN A 271 59.99 -16.57 -15.85
N ILE A 272 60.01 -16.45 -14.52
CA ILE A 272 59.05 -15.60 -13.81
C ILE A 272 59.21 -14.12 -14.18
N GLU A 273 60.44 -13.66 -14.40
CA GLU A 273 60.73 -12.27 -14.74
C GLU A 273 60.11 -11.91 -16.13
N GLU A 274 60.25 -12.80 -17.10
CA GLU A 274 59.65 -12.65 -18.44
C GLU A 274 58.11 -12.61 -18.36
N ILE A 275 57.50 -13.40 -17.45
CA ILE A 275 56.04 -13.40 -17.26
C ILE A 275 55.56 -12.10 -16.57
N ILE A 276 56.33 -11.58 -15.62
CA ILE A 276 56.03 -10.28 -14.98
C ILE A 276 56.07 -9.16 -16.01
N ASP A 277 57.10 -9.09 -16.83
CA ASP A 277 57.28 -8.05 -17.84
C ASP A 277 56.16 -8.08 -18.88
N PHE A 278 55.63 -9.26 -19.19
CA PHE A 278 54.61 -9.43 -20.25
C PHE A 278 53.18 -9.22 -19.73
N THR A 279 52.94 -9.51 -18.46
CA THR A 279 51.56 -9.51 -17.90
C THR A 279 51.31 -8.41 -16.88
N ASP A 280 52.34 -7.72 -16.37
CA ASP A 280 52.30 -6.81 -15.21
C ASP A 280 51.68 -7.46 -13.94
N LEU A 281 51.72 -8.79 -13.83
CA LEU A 281 51.29 -9.50 -12.63
C LEU A 281 52.40 -9.53 -11.64
N THR A 282 52.08 -9.51 -10.34
CA THR A 282 53.09 -9.64 -9.29
C THR A 282 53.63 -11.07 -9.20
N LYS A 283 54.88 -11.21 -8.70
CA LYS A 283 55.52 -12.52 -8.51
C LYS A 283 54.70 -13.48 -7.69
N GLU A 284 54.05 -12.97 -6.60
CA GLU A 284 53.21 -13.79 -5.72
C GLU A 284 51.97 -14.34 -6.45
N VAL A 285 51.40 -13.57 -7.37
CA VAL A 285 50.25 -14.03 -8.19
C VAL A 285 50.69 -15.13 -9.15
N ILE A 286 51.83 -14.95 -9.85
CA ILE A 286 52.37 -15.93 -10.78
C ILE A 286 52.75 -17.24 -10.08
N GLU A 287 53.37 -17.16 -8.90
CA GLU A 287 53.72 -18.34 -8.09
C GLU A 287 52.51 -19.14 -7.63
N LYS A 288 51.37 -18.50 -7.39
CA LYS A 288 50.09 -19.17 -7.05
C LYS A 288 49.42 -19.85 -8.26
N LEU A 289 49.85 -19.55 -9.47
CA LEU A 289 49.32 -20.18 -10.70
C LEU A 289 50.10 -21.45 -11.12
N ARG A 290 51.22 -21.74 -10.46
CA ARG A 290 52.03 -22.97 -10.66
C ARG A 290 51.33 -24.15 -10.00
#